data_0ee25bf885a6f24b87e1e066287494cf
#
_entry.id   0ee25bf885a6f24b87e1e066287494cf
#
_cell.length_a   1.000
_cell.length_b   1.000
_cell.length_c   1.000
_cell.angle_alpha   90.00
_cell.angle_beta   90.00
_cell.angle_gamma   90.00
#
_symmetry.space_group_name_H-M   'P 1'
#
loop_
_entity.id
_entity.type
_entity.pdbx_description
1 polymer ?
#
loop_
_entity_poly.entity_id
_entity_poly.type
_entity_poly.pdbx_seq_one_letter_code
_entity_poly.pdbx_strand_id
1 'polypeptide(L)'
;LVTGGTGSFGNAFTALTLMKFNPAKIIIFSRDEIKQWEMAKKFAGDERVRFFIGDVRDRDRLYRATKGVDYVVHAAATKIVPTAEYNPFEAVKTNILGAMNVIDACIDNGVKRTVALSTDKASSPINLYGATKLASDKLFVAGNAYSGSGESRFSVVRYGNVMGSRGSVIPFFLKERGKGVLPITDPAMT
;
A
#
# COMPACT_ATOMS: atom_id res chain seq x y z
N LEU A 1 -6.80 9.08 -3.54
CA LEU A 1 -6.94 7.62 -3.81
C LEU A 1 -5.94 6.86 -2.94
N VAL A 2 -6.34 5.71 -2.39
CA VAL A 2 -5.47 4.82 -1.59
C VAL A 2 -5.42 3.44 -2.25
N THR A 3 -4.28 3.05 -2.82
CA THR A 3 -4.11 1.70 -3.34
C THR A 3 -3.81 0.74 -2.18
N GLY A 4 -4.30 -0.51 -2.26
CA GLY A 4 -4.23 -1.42 -1.11
C GLY A 4 -5.04 -0.94 0.10
N GLY A 5 -6.02 -0.06 -0.13
CA GLY A 5 -6.73 0.69 0.90
C GLY A 5 -7.57 -0.13 1.87
N THR A 6 -7.84 -1.40 1.56
CA THR A 6 -8.54 -2.32 2.48
C THR A 6 -7.63 -2.97 3.53
N GLY A 7 -6.32 -2.71 3.47
CA GLY A 7 -5.35 -3.16 4.47
C GLY A 7 -5.47 -2.42 5.81
N SER A 8 -4.67 -2.85 6.81
CA SER A 8 -4.63 -2.22 8.13
C SER A 8 -4.34 -0.72 8.06
N PHE A 9 -3.33 -0.34 7.27
CA PHE A 9 -2.99 1.06 7.03
C PHE A 9 -4.15 1.81 6.40
N GLY A 10 -4.73 1.32 5.29
CA GLY A 10 -5.79 2.02 4.57
C GLY A 10 -7.04 2.25 5.41
N ASN A 11 -7.42 1.29 6.26
CA ASN A 11 -8.52 1.47 7.20
C ASN A 11 -8.26 2.60 8.21
N ALA A 12 -7.07 2.61 8.83
CA ALA A 12 -6.69 3.63 9.80
C ALA A 12 -6.55 5.00 9.13
N PHE A 13 -5.89 5.04 7.98
CA PHE A 13 -5.68 6.26 7.19
C PHE A 13 -7.00 6.89 6.75
N THR A 14 -7.95 6.07 6.25
CA THR A 14 -9.27 6.56 5.83
C THR A 14 -10.02 7.18 7.00
N ALA A 15 -10.11 6.48 8.14
CA ALA A 15 -10.79 7.00 9.32
C ALA A 15 -10.18 8.32 9.80
N LEU A 16 -8.84 8.37 9.89
CA LEU A 16 -8.13 9.58 10.33
C LEU A 16 -8.30 10.75 9.36
N THR A 17 -8.27 10.48 8.05
CA THR A 17 -8.42 11.49 7.01
C THR A 17 -9.81 12.09 7.00
N LEU A 18 -10.85 11.27 7.14
CA LEU A 18 -12.23 11.73 7.24
C LEU A 18 -12.45 12.61 8.46
N MET A 19 -11.82 12.25 9.59
CA MET A 19 -11.95 12.98 10.84
C MET A 19 -11.21 14.32 10.83
N LYS A 20 -9.99 14.35 10.27
CA LYS A 20 -9.10 15.51 10.41
C LYS A 20 -9.12 16.48 9.22
N PHE A 21 -9.37 16.01 8.00
CA PHE A 21 -9.09 16.79 6.78
C PHE A 21 -10.31 17.07 5.89
N ASN A 22 -11.47 16.51 6.21
CA ASN A 22 -12.73 16.69 5.46
C ASN A 22 -12.54 16.63 3.92
N PRO A 23 -12.01 15.55 3.35
CA PRO A 23 -11.78 15.43 1.92
C PRO A 23 -13.10 15.37 1.16
N ALA A 24 -13.13 15.87 -0.08
CA ALA A 24 -14.30 15.76 -0.95
C ALA A 24 -14.63 14.28 -1.25
N LYS A 25 -13.59 13.47 -1.54
CA LYS A 25 -13.72 12.02 -1.77
C LYS A 25 -12.44 11.28 -1.35
N ILE A 26 -12.61 10.06 -0.84
CA ILE A 26 -11.53 9.08 -0.64
C ILE A 26 -11.87 7.85 -1.47
N ILE A 27 -11.01 7.51 -2.41
CA ILE A 27 -11.17 6.33 -3.27
C ILE A 27 -10.31 5.20 -2.71
N ILE A 28 -10.95 4.10 -2.32
CA ILE A 28 -10.31 2.87 -1.86
C ILE A 28 -10.13 1.95 -3.06
N PHE A 29 -8.88 1.78 -3.50
CA PHE A 29 -8.53 0.92 -4.64
C PHE A 29 -7.89 -0.37 -4.14
N SER A 30 -8.51 -1.51 -4.40
CA SER A 30 -8.06 -2.82 -3.91
C SER A 30 -8.67 -3.95 -4.75
N ARG A 31 -7.99 -5.10 -4.79
CA ARG A 31 -8.44 -6.29 -5.52
C ARG A 31 -9.56 -7.07 -4.83
N ASP A 32 -9.54 -7.03 -3.50
CA ASP A 32 -10.32 -7.90 -2.63
C ASP A 32 -11.71 -7.29 -2.39
N GLU A 33 -12.73 -7.83 -3.07
CA GLU A 33 -14.11 -7.34 -2.96
C GLU A 33 -14.70 -7.59 -1.56
N ILE A 34 -14.32 -8.71 -0.91
CA ILE A 34 -14.85 -9.04 0.42
C ILE A 34 -14.37 -8.01 1.43
N LYS A 35 -13.05 -7.67 1.41
CA LYS A 35 -12.52 -6.62 2.29
C LYS A 35 -13.07 -5.23 1.96
N GLN A 36 -13.38 -4.96 0.68
CA GLN A 36 -14.07 -3.72 0.32
C GLN A 36 -15.47 -3.68 0.92
N TRP A 37 -16.22 -4.77 0.83
CA TRP A 37 -17.56 -4.87 1.40
C TRP A 37 -17.56 -4.75 2.94
N GLU A 38 -16.61 -5.40 3.63
CA GLU A 38 -16.43 -5.24 5.08
C GLU A 38 -16.10 -3.78 5.45
N MET A 39 -15.20 -3.16 4.69
CA MET A 39 -14.82 -1.76 4.90
C MET A 39 -15.99 -0.81 4.60
N ALA A 40 -16.79 -1.10 3.58
CA ALA A 40 -17.98 -0.32 3.24
C ALA A 40 -19.01 -0.31 4.39
N LYS A 41 -19.20 -1.42 5.08
CA LYS A 41 -20.05 -1.47 6.29
C LYS A 41 -19.53 -0.55 7.40
N LYS A 42 -18.20 -0.52 7.58
CA LYS A 42 -17.56 0.32 8.60
C LYS A 42 -17.71 1.83 8.33
N PHE A 43 -17.75 2.22 7.08
CA PHE A 43 -17.92 3.61 6.66
C PHE A 43 -19.30 3.87 6.04
N ALA A 44 -20.28 3.03 6.40
CA ALA A 44 -21.67 3.17 5.92
C ALA A 44 -22.23 4.56 6.26
N GLY A 45 -22.85 5.20 5.27
CA GLY A 45 -23.42 6.55 5.41
C GLY A 45 -22.43 7.70 5.16
N ASP A 46 -21.14 7.43 4.98
CA ASP A 46 -20.19 8.47 4.57
C ASP A 46 -20.01 8.49 3.04
N GLU A 47 -20.73 9.38 2.39
CA GLU A 47 -20.71 9.52 0.90
C GLU A 47 -19.36 9.96 0.35
N ARG A 48 -18.42 10.37 1.18
CA ARG A 48 -17.06 10.73 0.77
C ARG A 48 -16.21 9.50 0.44
N VAL A 49 -16.56 8.30 0.94
CA VAL A 49 -15.81 7.07 0.70
C VAL A 49 -16.34 6.36 -0.54
N ARG A 50 -15.47 6.08 -1.50
CA ARG A 50 -15.78 5.32 -2.70
C ARG A 50 -14.89 4.08 -2.78
N PHE A 51 -15.50 2.97 -3.16
CA PHE A 51 -14.81 1.70 -3.35
C PHE A 51 -14.64 1.41 -4.85
N PHE A 52 -13.41 1.08 -5.23
CA PHE A 52 -13.05 0.86 -6.62
C PHE A 52 -12.25 -0.44 -6.72
N ILE A 53 -12.87 -1.51 -7.18
CA ILE A 53 -12.20 -2.80 -7.37
C ILE A 53 -11.18 -2.67 -8.50
N GLY A 54 -9.93 -3.03 -8.23
CA GLY A 54 -8.86 -3.02 -9.21
C GLY A 54 -7.53 -3.50 -8.64
N ASP A 55 -6.64 -3.88 -9.54
CA ASP A 55 -5.29 -4.34 -9.26
C ASP A 55 -4.29 -3.29 -9.76
N VAL A 56 -3.23 -3.03 -9.00
CA VAL A 56 -2.16 -2.09 -9.43
C VAL A 56 -1.39 -2.61 -10.65
N ARG A 57 -1.50 -3.90 -10.97
CA ARG A 57 -0.95 -4.50 -12.17
C ARG A 57 -1.75 -4.17 -13.43
N ASP A 58 -2.99 -3.75 -13.27
CA ASP A 58 -3.88 -3.33 -14.35
C ASP A 58 -3.72 -1.83 -14.59
N ARG A 59 -2.95 -1.49 -15.62
CA ARG A 59 -2.61 -0.12 -15.99
C ARG A 59 -3.86 0.69 -16.34
N ASP A 60 -4.74 0.13 -17.16
CA ASP A 60 -5.91 0.85 -17.66
C ASP A 60 -6.92 1.13 -16.52
N ARG A 61 -7.05 0.17 -15.61
CA ARG A 61 -7.88 0.33 -14.42
C ARG A 61 -7.37 1.41 -13.49
N LEU A 62 -6.05 1.48 -13.27
CA LEU A 62 -5.40 2.54 -12.50
C LEU A 62 -5.58 3.91 -13.15
N TYR A 63 -5.38 3.97 -14.45
CA TYR A 63 -5.55 5.20 -15.22
C TYR A 63 -6.96 5.78 -15.06
N ARG A 64 -7.98 4.91 -15.13
CA ARG A 64 -9.36 5.29 -14.86
C ARG A 64 -9.58 5.74 -13.42
N ALA A 65 -8.97 5.06 -12.46
CA ALA A 65 -9.17 5.31 -11.03
C ALA A 65 -8.51 6.62 -10.56
N THR A 66 -7.41 7.05 -11.20
CA THR A 66 -6.68 8.27 -10.84
C THR A 66 -7.21 9.52 -11.51
N LYS A 67 -8.16 9.42 -12.43
CA LYS A 67 -8.74 10.58 -13.12
C LYS A 67 -9.42 11.52 -12.13
N GLY A 68 -8.97 12.78 -12.09
CA GLY A 68 -9.47 13.81 -11.18
C GLY A 68 -9.07 13.64 -9.72
N VAL A 69 -8.03 12.84 -9.47
CA VAL A 69 -7.46 12.63 -8.12
C VAL A 69 -6.33 13.61 -7.88
N ASP A 70 -6.36 14.32 -6.76
CA ASP A 70 -5.27 15.24 -6.36
C ASP A 70 -4.13 14.52 -5.65
N TYR A 71 -4.44 13.51 -4.81
CA TYR A 71 -3.48 12.85 -3.92
C TYR A 71 -3.58 11.33 -4.01
N VAL A 72 -2.44 10.66 -4.11
CA VAL A 72 -2.37 9.19 -4.09
C VAL A 72 -1.50 8.71 -2.95
N VAL A 73 -2.00 7.74 -2.19
CA VAL A 73 -1.22 6.96 -1.22
C VAL A 73 -1.10 5.54 -1.75
N HIS A 74 0.10 5.15 -2.13
CA HIS A 74 0.36 3.80 -2.66
C HIS A 74 0.77 2.86 -1.53
N ALA A 75 -0.19 2.04 -1.08
CA ALA A 75 0.01 1.05 -0.02
C ALA A 75 -0.16 -0.40 -0.48
N ALA A 76 -0.44 -0.61 -1.77
CA ALA A 76 -0.54 -1.95 -2.34
C ALA A 76 0.84 -2.60 -2.48
N ALA A 77 1.01 -3.78 -1.91
CA ALA A 77 2.23 -4.56 -2.02
C ALA A 77 2.01 -6.04 -1.70
N THR A 78 2.84 -6.91 -2.25
CA THR A 78 3.12 -8.25 -1.74
C THR A 78 4.22 -8.11 -0.68
N LYS A 79 3.91 -8.41 0.60
CA LYS A 79 4.79 -8.08 1.73
C LYS A 79 5.22 -9.26 2.61
N ILE A 80 4.61 -10.42 2.42
CA ILE A 80 4.92 -11.62 3.21
C ILE A 80 6.15 -12.27 2.60
N VAL A 81 7.27 -12.25 3.32
CA VAL A 81 8.59 -12.68 2.82
C VAL A 81 8.55 -14.10 2.26
N PRO A 82 8.14 -15.17 2.99
CA PRO A 82 8.10 -16.51 2.41
C PRO A 82 7.21 -16.61 1.18
N THR A 83 6.10 -15.90 1.14
CA THR A 83 5.19 -15.88 -0.01
C THR A 83 5.83 -15.20 -1.22
N ALA A 84 6.59 -14.12 -1.00
CA ALA A 84 7.29 -13.41 -2.07
C ALA A 84 8.42 -14.27 -2.66
N GLU A 85 9.18 -14.97 -1.80
CA GLU A 85 10.24 -15.89 -2.24
C GLU A 85 9.69 -17.04 -3.07
N TYR A 86 8.57 -17.62 -2.66
CA TYR A 86 7.92 -18.71 -3.40
C TYR A 86 7.23 -18.27 -4.68
N ASN A 87 6.77 -17.00 -4.75
CA ASN A 87 6.07 -16.42 -5.90
C ASN A 87 6.78 -15.16 -6.42
N PRO A 88 8.03 -15.26 -6.89
CA PRO A 88 8.86 -14.10 -7.22
C PRO A 88 8.26 -13.23 -8.32
N PHE A 89 7.69 -13.83 -9.36
CA PHE A 89 7.07 -13.10 -10.46
C PHE A 89 5.89 -12.25 -10.00
N GLU A 90 5.07 -12.77 -9.09
CA GLU A 90 3.91 -12.04 -8.56
C GLU A 90 4.35 -10.90 -7.62
N ALA A 91 5.44 -11.09 -6.86
CA ALA A 91 6.05 -10.03 -6.07
C ALA A 91 6.59 -8.90 -6.95
N VAL A 92 7.32 -9.23 -8.03
CA VAL A 92 7.84 -8.26 -9.02
C VAL A 92 6.69 -7.53 -9.71
N LYS A 93 5.69 -8.25 -10.23
CA LYS A 93 4.54 -7.65 -10.90
C LYS A 93 3.79 -6.67 -9.99
N THR A 94 3.59 -7.02 -8.72
CA THR A 94 2.86 -6.15 -7.79
C THR A 94 3.70 -4.97 -7.32
N ASN A 95 4.94 -5.24 -6.86
CA ASN A 95 5.75 -4.23 -6.17
C ASN A 95 6.53 -3.33 -7.13
N ILE A 96 6.91 -3.84 -8.32
CA ILE A 96 7.70 -3.09 -9.30
C ILE A 96 6.80 -2.61 -10.45
N LEU A 97 6.19 -3.52 -11.23
CA LEU A 97 5.35 -3.11 -12.35
C LEU A 97 4.11 -2.34 -11.87
N GLY A 98 3.52 -2.75 -10.74
CA GLY A 98 2.45 -1.99 -10.11
C GLY A 98 2.86 -0.57 -9.70
N ALA A 99 4.09 -0.39 -9.20
CA ALA A 99 4.64 0.94 -8.91
C ALA A 99 4.79 1.79 -10.18
N MET A 100 5.32 1.21 -11.26
CA MET A 100 5.44 1.89 -12.56
C MET A 100 4.06 2.35 -13.06
N ASN A 101 3.07 1.46 -13.06
CA ASN A 101 1.71 1.80 -13.48
C ASN A 101 1.11 2.93 -12.64
N VAL A 102 1.36 2.96 -11.32
CA VAL A 102 0.89 4.05 -10.45
C VAL A 102 1.58 5.36 -10.80
N ILE A 103 2.89 5.35 -11.06
CA ILE A 103 3.65 6.56 -11.43
C ILE A 103 3.12 7.11 -12.75
N ASP A 104 3.02 6.28 -13.79
CA ASP A 104 2.51 6.67 -15.10
C ASP A 104 1.09 7.26 -14.98
N ALA A 105 0.18 6.55 -14.33
CA ALA A 105 -1.19 7.00 -14.15
C ALA A 105 -1.28 8.33 -13.37
N CYS A 106 -0.41 8.54 -12.39
CA CYS A 106 -0.36 9.78 -11.62
C CYS A 106 0.17 10.96 -12.46
N ILE A 107 1.22 10.75 -13.26
CA ILE A 107 1.77 11.79 -14.14
C ILE A 107 0.73 12.18 -15.20
N ASP A 108 0.20 11.20 -15.90
CA ASP A 108 -0.69 11.42 -17.04
C ASP A 108 -2.05 12.04 -16.62
N ASN A 109 -2.53 11.77 -15.40
CA ASN A 109 -3.74 12.36 -14.85
C ASN A 109 -3.51 13.62 -13.99
N GLY A 110 -2.28 14.13 -13.90
CA GLY A 110 -1.96 15.36 -13.16
C GLY A 110 -2.16 15.25 -11.65
N VAL A 111 -1.91 14.07 -11.07
CA VAL A 111 -1.96 13.90 -9.60
C VAL A 111 -0.89 14.77 -8.95
N LYS A 112 -1.29 15.66 -8.05
CA LYS A 112 -0.38 16.65 -7.44
C LYS A 112 0.69 16.02 -6.54
N ARG A 113 0.31 15.07 -5.69
CA ARG A 113 1.23 14.42 -4.73
C ARG A 113 0.94 12.94 -4.63
N THR A 114 1.99 12.15 -4.70
CA THR A 114 1.94 10.70 -4.49
C THR A 114 2.92 10.32 -3.39
N VAL A 115 2.43 9.61 -2.38
CA VAL A 115 3.24 9.04 -1.30
C VAL A 115 3.22 7.53 -1.41
N ALA A 116 4.38 6.92 -1.63
CA ALA A 116 4.53 5.47 -1.62
C ALA A 116 4.97 4.97 -0.25
N LEU A 117 4.27 3.98 0.27
CA LEU A 117 4.66 3.32 1.51
C LEU A 117 5.74 2.28 1.23
N SER A 118 6.80 2.31 2.01
CA SER A 118 7.92 1.39 1.92
C SER A 118 8.22 0.74 3.28
N THR A 119 9.41 0.20 3.45
CA THR A 119 9.81 -0.61 4.60
C THR A 119 11.29 -0.39 4.92
N ASP A 120 11.66 -0.58 6.18
CA ASP A 120 13.05 -0.70 6.64
C ASP A 120 13.84 -1.79 5.88
N LYS A 121 13.15 -2.88 5.46
CA LYS A 121 13.73 -3.99 4.70
C LYS A 121 14.18 -3.62 3.27
N ALA A 122 13.82 -2.43 2.79
CA ALA A 122 14.35 -1.86 1.56
C ALA A 122 15.74 -1.22 1.75
N SER A 123 16.21 -1.10 2.99
CA SER A 123 17.58 -0.66 3.31
C SER A 123 18.45 -1.90 3.45
N SER A 124 19.38 -2.12 2.52
CA SER A 124 20.23 -3.33 2.48
C SER A 124 19.42 -4.64 2.44
N PRO A 125 18.63 -4.86 1.39
CA PRO A 125 17.68 -5.96 1.35
C PRO A 125 18.36 -7.32 1.31
N ILE A 126 17.94 -8.23 2.17
CA ILE A 126 18.41 -9.63 2.24
C ILE A 126 17.36 -10.63 1.70
N ASN A 127 16.23 -10.15 1.21
CA ASN A 127 15.15 -10.96 0.67
C ASN A 127 14.46 -10.25 -0.50
N LEU A 128 13.69 -10.99 -1.29
CA LEU A 128 13.00 -10.48 -2.48
C LEU A 128 12.01 -9.36 -2.15
N TYR A 129 11.28 -9.47 -1.04
CA TYR A 129 10.38 -8.41 -0.63
C TYR A 129 11.13 -7.07 -0.47
N GLY A 130 12.22 -7.06 0.30
CA GLY A 130 13.06 -5.88 0.48
C GLY A 130 13.64 -5.37 -0.84
N ALA A 131 14.17 -6.27 -1.69
CA ALA A 131 14.72 -5.92 -3.00
C ALA A 131 13.68 -5.27 -3.92
N THR A 132 12.47 -5.84 -4.00
CA THR A 132 11.38 -5.27 -4.81
C THR A 132 10.90 -3.93 -4.27
N LYS A 133 10.90 -3.73 -2.95
CA LYS A 133 10.56 -2.44 -2.34
C LYS A 133 11.65 -1.40 -2.56
N LEU A 134 12.93 -1.78 -2.52
CA LEU A 134 14.03 -0.88 -2.90
C LEU A 134 13.90 -0.43 -4.35
N ALA A 135 13.62 -1.35 -5.28
CA ALA A 135 13.39 -1.00 -6.68
C ALA A 135 12.19 -0.03 -6.82
N SER A 136 11.07 -0.33 -6.16
CA SER A 136 9.89 0.55 -6.12
C SER A 136 10.24 1.95 -5.58
N ASP A 137 11.00 2.06 -4.49
CA ASP A 137 11.43 3.33 -3.92
C ASP A 137 12.20 4.18 -4.93
N LYS A 138 13.14 3.55 -5.65
CA LYS A 138 13.92 4.22 -6.70
C LYS A 138 13.05 4.70 -7.84
N LEU A 139 12.06 3.90 -8.26
CA LEU A 139 11.09 4.28 -9.30
C LEU A 139 10.26 5.50 -8.90
N PHE A 140 9.70 5.52 -7.68
CA PHE A 140 8.94 6.67 -7.19
C PHE A 140 9.79 7.93 -7.10
N VAL A 141 11.03 7.83 -6.62
CA VAL A 141 11.95 8.98 -6.58
C VAL A 141 12.27 9.47 -7.99
N ALA A 142 12.54 8.55 -8.93
CA ALA A 142 12.79 8.88 -10.34
C ALA A 142 11.56 9.50 -11.02
N GLY A 143 10.36 9.15 -10.58
CA GLY A 143 9.10 9.73 -11.07
C GLY A 143 9.07 11.26 -11.02
N ASN A 144 9.83 11.88 -10.11
CA ASN A 144 9.97 13.34 -10.07
C ASN A 144 10.69 13.91 -11.29
N ALA A 145 11.64 13.18 -11.86
CA ALA A 145 12.31 13.57 -13.11
C ALA A 145 11.42 13.27 -14.33
N TYR A 146 10.70 12.14 -14.31
CA TYR A 146 9.76 11.77 -15.37
C TYR A 146 8.60 12.75 -15.51
N SER A 147 8.14 13.36 -14.41
CA SER A 147 7.06 14.35 -14.46
C SER A 147 7.45 15.63 -15.20
N GLY A 148 8.73 15.84 -15.53
CA GLY A 148 9.23 17.00 -16.26
C GLY A 148 8.82 18.32 -15.60
N SER A 149 8.24 19.23 -16.39
CA SER A 149 7.67 20.49 -15.90
C SER A 149 6.31 20.33 -15.21
N GLY A 150 5.76 19.12 -15.15
CA GLY A 150 4.48 18.83 -14.51
C GLY A 150 4.49 19.09 -12.99
N GLU A 151 3.32 19.25 -12.41
CA GLU A 151 3.15 19.54 -10.97
C GLU A 151 3.23 18.28 -10.09
N SER A 152 3.22 17.08 -10.69
CA SER A 152 3.27 15.82 -9.94
C SER A 152 4.54 15.69 -9.13
N ARG A 153 4.40 15.31 -7.85
CA ARG A 153 5.54 15.07 -6.96
C ARG A 153 5.37 13.75 -6.25
N PHE A 154 6.45 13.00 -6.20
CA PHE A 154 6.53 11.67 -5.63
C PHE A 154 7.43 11.64 -4.41
N SER A 155 7.00 10.99 -3.36
CA SER A 155 7.79 10.76 -2.16
C SER A 155 7.59 9.34 -1.63
N VAL A 156 8.58 8.87 -0.88
CA VAL A 156 8.60 7.53 -0.28
C VAL A 156 8.71 7.67 1.23
N VAL A 157 7.90 6.91 1.96
CA VAL A 157 7.98 6.81 3.42
C VAL A 157 8.38 5.40 3.78
N ARG A 158 9.57 5.23 4.39
CA ARG A 158 10.03 3.97 4.98
C ARG A 158 9.68 3.93 6.46
N TYR A 159 9.19 2.80 6.92
CA TYR A 159 8.93 2.55 8.34
C TYR A 159 9.23 1.08 8.68
N GLY A 160 9.43 0.81 9.96
CA GLY A 160 9.69 -0.52 10.48
C GLY A 160 8.41 -1.36 10.64
N ASN A 161 8.43 -2.25 11.62
CA ASN A 161 7.28 -3.10 11.92
C ASN A 161 6.15 -2.27 12.54
N VAL A 162 4.96 -2.36 11.94
CA VAL A 162 3.77 -1.65 12.43
C VAL A 162 3.04 -2.53 13.43
N MET A 163 3.00 -2.09 14.69
CA MET A 163 2.31 -2.79 15.78
C MET A 163 0.84 -3.01 15.45
N GLY A 164 0.33 -4.20 15.72
CA GLY A 164 -1.08 -4.54 15.51
C GLY A 164 -1.52 -4.67 14.05
N SER A 165 -0.63 -4.52 13.07
CA SER A 165 -0.98 -4.74 11.67
C SER A 165 -1.30 -6.20 11.38
N ARG A 166 -2.20 -6.47 10.40
CA ARG A 166 -2.56 -7.84 10.00
C ARG A 166 -1.32 -8.64 9.60
N GLY A 167 -1.16 -9.83 10.19
CA GLY A 167 0.00 -10.71 9.97
C GLY A 167 1.27 -10.29 10.70
N SER A 168 1.21 -9.31 11.62
CA SER A 168 2.34 -8.98 12.50
C SER A 168 2.36 -9.84 13.75
N VAL A 169 3.51 -9.83 14.47
CA VAL A 169 3.78 -10.70 15.62
C VAL A 169 2.78 -10.52 16.76
N ILE A 170 2.34 -9.29 17.05
CA ILE A 170 1.43 -9.03 18.18
C ILE A 170 0.06 -9.69 17.97
N PRO A 171 -0.69 -9.48 16.87
CA PRO A 171 -1.92 -10.22 16.62
C PRO A 171 -1.72 -11.74 16.58
N PHE A 172 -0.58 -12.22 16.08
CA PHE A 172 -0.25 -13.62 16.08
C PHE A 172 -0.11 -14.17 17.52
N PHE A 173 0.68 -13.53 18.37
CA PHE A 173 0.87 -13.95 19.76
C PHE A 173 -0.42 -13.85 20.58
N LEU A 174 -1.23 -12.82 20.37
CA LEU A 174 -2.54 -12.72 21.03
C LEU A 174 -3.45 -13.90 20.69
N LYS A 175 -3.42 -14.36 19.44
CA LYS A 175 -4.17 -15.54 19.00
C LYS A 175 -3.62 -16.83 19.60
N GLU A 176 -2.30 -17.00 19.66
CA GLU A 176 -1.65 -18.20 20.19
C GLU A 176 -1.65 -18.25 21.74
N ARG A 177 -1.87 -17.13 22.40
CA ARG A 177 -1.88 -17.02 23.88
C ARG A 177 -2.76 -18.08 24.55
N GLY A 178 -3.92 -18.41 23.97
CA GLY A 178 -4.84 -19.43 24.51
C GLY A 178 -4.30 -20.85 24.49
N LYS A 179 -3.21 -21.12 23.74
CA LYS A 179 -2.58 -22.44 23.65
C LYS A 179 -1.49 -22.68 24.71
N GLY A 180 -1.18 -21.67 25.53
CA GLY A 180 -0.18 -21.75 26.61
C GLY A 180 1.27 -21.74 26.14
N VAL A 181 1.54 -21.71 24.83
CA VAL A 181 2.90 -21.70 24.24
C VAL A 181 2.96 -20.63 23.16
N LEU A 182 3.99 -19.77 23.22
CA LEU A 182 4.29 -18.80 22.18
C LEU A 182 5.54 -19.27 21.39
N PRO A 183 5.44 -19.46 20.06
CA PRO A 183 6.58 -19.82 19.25
C PRO A 183 7.54 -18.63 19.11
N ILE A 184 8.80 -18.83 19.49
CA ILE A 184 9.87 -17.85 19.33
C ILE A 184 10.81 -18.36 18.23
N THR A 185 11.07 -17.55 17.22
CA THR A 185 11.92 -17.92 16.09
C THR A 185 13.39 -18.04 16.51
N ASP A 186 13.85 -17.07 17.30
CA ASP A 186 15.19 -17.03 17.84
C ASP A 186 15.15 -16.34 19.22
N PRO A 187 15.60 -17.03 20.32
CA PRO A 187 15.57 -16.44 21.66
C PRO A 187 16.54 -15.27 21.84
N ALA A 188 17.52 -15.10 20.94
CA ALA A 188 18.45 -13.97 20.95
C ALA A 188 17.92 -12.73 20.20
N MET A 189 16.74 -12.83 19.60
CA MET A 189 16.12 -11.72 18.86
C MET A 189 15.58 -10.68 19.84
N THR A 190 16.06 -9.45 19.74
CA THR A 190 15.64 -8.29 20.56
C THR A 190 14.68 -7.39 19.80
#